data_c728a0389f01950728343ebd6502d85f
#
_entry.id   c728a0389f01950728343ebd6502d85f
#
_cell.length_a   1.000
_cell.length_b   1.000
_cell.length_c   1.000
_cell.angle_alpha   90.00
_cell.angle_beta   90.00
_cell.angle_gamma   90.00
#
_symmetry.space_group_name_H-M   'P 1'
#
loop_
_entity.id
_entity.type
_entity.pdbx_description
1 polymer ?
#
loop_
_entity_poly.entity_id
_entity_poly.type
_entity_poly.pdbx_seq_one_letter_code
_entity_poly.pdbx_strand_id
1 'polypeptide(L)'
;APTTLPDGDQRAQAAADVAAIWSAMGDDLRSNITLITHDGQTISMTLTNSRTLNWGVAKDNELKAKVAAVLISQRQARTYDVSSPVHPVTS
;
A
#
# COMPACT_ATOMS: atom_id res chain seq x y z
N ALA A 1 5.13 -7.55 -8.21
CA ALA A 1 3.76 -7.94 -7.86
C ALA A 1 2.79 -7.47 -8.94
N PRO A 2 1.71 -8.23 -9.23
CA PRO A 2 0.71 -7.76 -10.18
C PRO A 2 0.06 -6.46 -9.69
N THR A 3 -0.26 -5.59 -10.61
CA THR A 3 -0.83 -4.29 -10.30
C THR A 3 -2.08 -4.07 -11.14
N THR A 4 -3.18 -3.67 -10.49
CA THR A 4 -4.41 -3.29 -11.16
C THR A 4 -4.51 -1.77 -11.17
N LEU A 5 -4.67 -1.19 -12.34
CA LEU A 5 -4.74 0.26 -12.53
C LEU A 5 -6.07 0.64 -13.19
N PRO A 6 -6.56 1.88 -12.91
CA PRO A 6 -7.75 2.37 -13.62
C PRO A 6 -7.45 2.61 -15.09
N ASP A 7 -8.48 2.59 -15.91
CA ASP A 7 -8.37 2.88 -17.34
C ASP A 7 -8.43 4.38 -17.61
N GLY A 8 -8.03 4.76 -18.83
CA GLY A 8 -8.16 6.11 -19.32
C GLY A 8 -7.06 7.05 -18.83
N ASP A 9 -7.41 8.32 -18.68
CA ASP A 9 -6.45 9.37 -18.34
C ASP A 9 -5.82 9.21 -16.97
N GLN A 10 -6.48 8.49 -16.07
CA GLN A 10 -6.00 8.28 -14.72
C GLN A 10 -4.91 7.22 -14.64
N ARG A 11 -4.76 6.40 -15.67
CA ARG A 11 -3.84 5.27 -15.65
C ARG A 11 -2.38 5.71 -15.50
N ALA A 12 -1.98 6.76 -16.22
CA ALA A 12 -0.60 7.25 -16.14
C ALA A 12 -0.28 7.79 -14.75
N GLN A 13 -1.21 8.53 -14.15
CA GLN A 13 -1.04 9.05 -12.80
C GLN A 13 -1.03 7.89 -11.79
N ALA A 14 -1.92 6.92 -11.96
CA ALA A 14 -1.97 5.77 -11.06
C ALA A 14 -0.67 4.95 -11.14
N ALA A 15 -0.13 4.76 -12.32
CA ALA A 15 1.15 4.05 -12.47
C ALA A 15 2.28 4.81 -11.79
N ALA A 16 2.31 6.14 -11.91
CA ALA A 16 3.31 6.96 -11.22
C ALA A 16 3.16 6.87 -9.69
N ASP A 17 1.93 6.88 -9.20
CA ASP A 17 1.64 6.75 -7.77
C ASP A 17 2.13 5.40 -7.23
N VAL A 18 1.84 4.32 -7.94
CA VAL A 18 2.28 2.98 -7.54
C VAL A 18 3.81 2.89 -7.56
N ALA A 19 4.46 3.46 -8.57
CA ALA A 19 5.91 3.46 -8.65
C ALA A 19 6.55 4.22 -7.49
N ALA A 20 5.97 5.37 -7.12
CA ALA A 20 6.46 6.17 -6.00
C ALA A 20 6.32 5.40 -4.67
N ILE A 21 5.19 4.73 -4.47
CA ILE A 21 4.95 3.92 -3.28
C ILE A 21 5.93 2.75 -3.23
N TRP A 22 6.09 2.06 -4.35
CA TRP A 22 6.99 0.90 -4.44
C TRP A 22 8.44 1.30 -4.12
N SER A 23 8.86 2.45 -4.61
CA SER A 23 10.21 2.98 -4.33
C SER A 23 10.40 3.37 -2.86
N ALA A 24 9.33 3.79 -2.20
CA ALA A 24 9.39 4.17 -0.78
C ALA A 24 9.44 2.97 0.15
N MET A 25 9.04 1.80 -0.33
CA MET A 25 9.02 0.57 0.48
C MET A 25 10.40 -0.07 0.54
N GLY A 26 10.71 -0.70 1.68
CA GLY A 26 11.88 -1.55 1.80
C GLY A 26 11.65 -2.93 1.16
N ASP A 27 12.73 -3.67 0.96
CA ASP A 27 12.66 -4.99 0.33
C ASP A 27 11.79 -5.97 1.11
N ASP A 28 11.83 -5.91 2.44
CA ASP A 28 11.02 -6.79 3.29
C ASP A 28 9.53 -6.54 3.06
N LEU A 29 9.14 -5.28 2.97
CA LEU A 29 7.73 -4.94 2.73
C LEU A 29 7.30 -5.33 1.32
N ARG A 30 8.15 -5.07 0.32
CA ARG A 30 7.87 -5.44 -1.08
C ARG A 30 7.63 -6.94 -1.23
N SER A 31 8.42 -7.74 -0.56
CA SER A 31 8.32 -9.21 -0.68
C SER A 31 7.04 -9.76 -0.07
N ASN A 32 6.37 -9.00 0.79
CA ASN A 32 5.10 -9.39 1.37
C ASN A 32 3.89 -9.00 0.52
N ILE A 33 4.07 -8.24 -0.54
CA ILE A 33 2.97 -7.75 -1.37
C ILE A 33 2.78 -8.66 -2.57
N THR A 34 1.56 -9.19 -2.72
CA THR A 34 1.22 -10.08 -3.84
C THR A 34 0.38 -9.37 -4.91
N LEU A 35 -0.33 -8.30 -4.57
CA LEU A 35 -1.17 -7.58 -5.51
C LEU A 35 -1.31 -6.13 -5.06
N ILE A 36 -1.26 -5.21 -6.01
CA ILE A 36 -1.51 -3.78 -5.78
C ILE A 36 -2.70 -3.36 -6.62
N THR A 37 -3.67 -2.69 -6.01
CA THR A 37 -4.87 -2.19 -6.69
C THR A 37 -4.97 -0.68 -6.52
N HIS A 38 -5.15 0.02 -7.62
CA HIS A 38 -5.40 1.47 -7.62
C HIS A 38 -6.74 1.71 -8.27
N ASP A 39 -7.67 2.33 -7.57
CA ASP A 39 -9.05 2.53 -8.06
C ASP A 39 -9.28 3.90 -8.70
N GLY A 40 -8.23 4.69 -8.86
CA GLY A 40 -8.29 6.04 -9.39
C GLY A 40 -8.04 7.11 -8.33
N GLN A 41 -8.24 6.81 -7.08
CA GLN A 41 -8.01 7.73 -5.96
C GLN A 41 -7.22 7.10 -4.83
N THR A 42 -7.56 5.88 -4.46
CA THR A 42 -6.93 5.20 -3.33
C THR A 42 -6.23 3.92 -3.77
N ILE A 43 -5.29 3.51 -2.97
CA ILE A 43 -4.45 2.35 -3.25
C ILE A 43 -4.62 1.36 -2.12
N SER A 44 -4.81 0.09 -2.48
CA SER A 44 -4.82 -1.00 -1.53
C SER A 44 -3.92 -2.11 -2.03
N MET A 45 -3.40 -2.91 -1.11
CA MET A 45 -2.46 -3.97 -1.43
C MET A 45 -2.86 -5.23 -0.70
N THR A 46 -2.67 -6.37 -1.36
CA THR A 46 -2.88 -7.67 -0.76
C THR A 46 -1.54 -8.24 -0.35
N LEU A 47 -1.47 -8.72 0.88
CA LEU A 47 -0.25 -9.29 1.44
C LEU A 47 -0.26 -10.82 1.30
N THR A 48 0.89 -11.44 1.54
CA THR A 48 1.10 -12.87 1.30
C THR A 48 0.15 -13.78 2.08
N ASN A 49 -0.35 -13.39 3.23
CA ASN A 49 -1.23 -14.22 4.05
C ASN A 49 -2.71 -13.82 3.90
N SER A 50 -3.11 -13.37 2.71
CA SER A 50 -4.45 -12.89 2.42
C SER A 50 -4.85 -11.68 3.28
N ARG A 51 -3.88 -10.95 3.76
CA ARG A 51 -4.11 -9.72 4.51
C ARG A 51 -4.16 -8.54 3.56
N THR A 52 -4.83 -7.48 3.97
CA THR A 52 -4.98 -6.28 3.16
C THR A 52 -4.27 -5.11 3.83
N LEU A 53 -3.54 -4.33 3.03
CA LEU A 53 -2.92 -3.09 3.45
C LEU A 53 -3.58 -1.93 2.70
N ASN A 54 -4.33 -1.09 3.41
CA ASN A 54 -4.95 0.09 2.83
C ASN A 54 -3.98 1.26 2.91
N TRP A 55 -3.49 1.66 1.75
CA TRP A 55 -2.51 2.75 1.66
C TRP A 55 -3.18 4.11 1.62
N GLY A 56 -4.31 4.21 0.95
CA GLY A 56 -5.00 5.46 0.70
C GLY A 56 -4.43 6.16 -0.52
N VAL A 57 -4.21 7.47 -0.43
CA VAL A 57 -3.65 8.23 -1.53
C VAL A 57 -2.12 8.14 -1.54
N ALA A 58 -1.50 8.41 -2.69
CA ALA A 58 -0.04 8.35 -2.84
C ALA A 58 0.61 9.62 -2.27
N LYS A 59 0.56 9.75 -0.96
CA LYS A 59 1.09 10.89 -0.22
C LYS A 59 1.77 10.36 1.03
N ASP A 60 2.85 11.02 1.46
CA ASP A 60 3.63 10.61 2.63
C ASP A 60 4.08 9.14 2.55
N ASN A 61 4.49 8.72 1.37
CA ASN A 61 4.78 7.32 1.09
C ASN A 61 5.85 6.74 2.00
N GLU A 62 6.91 7.50 2.29
CA GLU A 62 7.98 7.03 3.17
C GLU A 62 7.47 6.78 4.58
N LEU A 63 6.66 7.70 5.12
CA LEU A 63 6.08 7.56 6.44
C LEU A 63 5.12 6.37 6.49
N LYS A 64 4.26 6.25 5.49
CA LYS A 64 3.32 5.13 5.39
C LYS A 64 4.05 3.80 5.30
N ALA A 65 5.13 3.74 4.54
CA ALA A 65 5.93 2.52 4.42
C ALA A 65 6.54 2.11 5.76
N LYS A 66 7.06 3.06 6.52
CA LYS A 66 7.60 2.79 7.85
C LYS A 66 6.52 2.29 8.81
N VAL A 67 5.37 2.96 8.83
CA VAL A 67 4.25 2.57 9.68
C VAL A 67 3.74 1.18 9.30
N ALA A 68 3.57 0.92 8.01
CA ALA A 68 3.10 -0.37 7.53
C ALA A 68 4.07 -1.49 7.93
N ALA A 69 5.38 -1.27 7.76
CA ALA A 69 6.38 -2.28 8.15
C ALA A 69 6.32 -2.60 9.64
N VAL A 70 6.18 -1.58 10.47
CA VAL A 70 6.09 -1.75 11.92
C VAL A 70 4.81 -2.51 12.28
N LEU A 71 3.67 -2.13 11.71
CA LEU A 71 2.40 -2.79 12.02
C LEU A 71 2.42 -4.26 11.61
N ILE A 72 2.92 -4.55 10.41
CA ILE A 72 2.99 -5.92 9.90
C ILE A 72 3.90 -6.79 10.77
N SER A 73 5.00 -6.22 11.26
CA SER A 73 5.94 -6.97 12.10
C SER A 73 5.47 -7.16 13.54
N GLN A 74 4.65 -6.25 14.06
CA GLN A 74 4.26 -6.25 15.47
C GLN A 74 2.85 -6.78 15.73
N ARG A 75 1.97 -6.73 14.74
CA ARG A 75 0.58 -7.11 14.92
C ARG A 75 0.13 -8.09 13.85
N GLN A 76 -0.69 -9.06 14.26
CA GLN A 76 -1.35 -9.96 13.32
C GLN A 76 -2.80 -9.49 13.16
N ALA A 77 -3.09 -8.88 12.04
CA ALA A 77 -4.41 -8.37 11.71
C ALA A 77 -4.77 -8.78 10.29
N ARG A 78 -6.04 -8.78 9.97
CA ARG A 78 -6.49 -9.04 8.59
C ARG A 78 -6.31 -7.83 7.72
N THR A 79 -6.48 -6.64 8.28
CA THR A 79 -6.40 -5.37 7.57
C THR A 79 -5.53 -4.40 8.33
N TYR A 80 -4.61 -3.78 7.61
CA TYR A 80 -3.79 -2.68 8.12
C TYR A 80 -4.16 -1.43 7.33
N ASP A 81 -4.45 -0.34 8.02
CA ASP A 81 -4.82 0.92 7.40
C ASP A 81 -3.79 1.99 7.76
N VAL A 82 -3.04 2.44 6.78
CA VAL A 82 -2.03 3.49 6.93
C VAL A 82 -2.37 4.73 6.11
N SER A 83 -3.63 4.85 5.67
CA SER A 83 -4.08 6.02 4.93
C SER A 83 -3.96 7.31 5.75
N SER A 84 -4.05 7.18 7.08
CA SER A 84 -3.74 8.25 8.02
C SER A 84 -2.56 7.81 8.88
N PRO A 85 -1.32 8.08 8.47
CA PRO A 85 -0.15 7.48 9.11
C PRO A 85 0.06 7.93 10.56
N VAL A 86 -0.53 9.05 10.96
CA VAL A 86 -0.47 9.51 12.36
C VAL A 86 -1.49 8.78 13.25
N HIS A 87 -2.47 8.10 12.66
CA HIS A 87 -3.49 7.31 13.37
C HIS A 87 -3.72 5.99 12.65
N PRO A 88 -2.71 5.11 12.56
CA PRO A 88 -2.89 3.84 11.86
C PRO A 88 -3.90 2.95 12.57
N VAL A 89 -4.66 2.18 11.81
CA VAL A 89 -5.69 1.29 12.32
C VAL A 89 -5.41 -0.13 11.86
N THR A 90 -5.64 -1.10 12.74
CA THR A 90 -5.59 -2.52 12.40
C THR A 90 -6.92 -3.19 12.77
N SER A 91 -7.30 -4.15 11.97
CA SER A 91 -8.57 -4.87 12.18
C SER A 91 -8.40 -6.38 12.05
#